data_df2686681623b4a69d4010dbe6db5dbc
#
_entry.id   df2686681623b4a69d4010dbe6db5dbc
#
_cell.length_a   1.000
_cell.length_b   1.000
_cell.length_c   1.000
_cell.angle_alpha   90.00
_cell.angle_beta   90.00
_cell.angle_gamma   90.00
#
_symmetry.space_group_name_H-M   'P 1'
#
loop_
_entity.id
_entity.type
_entity.pdbx_description
1 polymer ?
#
loop_
_entity_poly.entity_id
_entity_poly.type
_entity_poly.pdbx_seq_one_letter_code
_entity_poly.pdbx_strand_id
1 'polypeptide(L)'
;MKGAILRTTLKSGAFDSKFLANVTGIASNINEHFGYCGFYKFAYTRNYLDAYLEAMTTLTKIEKAGVLGCCHRFYLDLEGWGGRDYTTREASEVIKGYGEAAAEMGVPFGLYANQNYILHIIDPIWSKRLYLWMARYSKTMGNTDEWEPKIWQYSSKGTVNG
;
A
#
# COMPACT_ATOMS: atom_id res chain seq x y z
N MET A 1 -18.46 5.36 -1.59
CA MET A 1 -18.00 4.46 -0.50
C MET A 1 -16.99 5.25 0.31
N LYS A 2 -17.15 5.34 1.62
CA LYS A 2 -16.15 5.93 2.51
C LYS A 2 -15.20 4.83 2.98
N GLY A 3 -13.93 5.12 3.10
CA GLY A 3 -12.94 4.15 3.54
C GLY A 3 -11.65 4.83 3.98
N ALA A 4 -10.74 4.06 4.54
CA ALA A 4 -9.42 4.51 4.93
C ALA A 4 -8.36 3.49 4.51
N ILE A 5 -7.14 3.98 4.26
CA ILE A 5 -5.96 3.15 4.08
C ILE A 5 -4.96 3.55 5.16
N LEU A 6 -4.60 2.61 6.01
CA LEU A 6 -3.86 2.86 7.25
C LEU A 6 -2.40 2.40 7.11
N ARG A 7 -1.47 3.24 7.58
CA ARG A 7 -0.08 2.84 7.72
C ARG A 7 0.05 1.76 8.80
N THR A 8 0.73 0.67 8.48
CA THR A 8 0.88 -0.46 9.41
C THR A 8 2.05 -0.29 10.36
N THR A 9 3.27 -0.33 9.82
CA THR A 9 4.51 -0.33 10.59
C THR A 9 5.51 0.72 10.10
N LEU A 10 6.37 1.13 11.01
CA LEU A 10 7.52 1.99 10.75
C LEU A 10 8.69 1.19 10.17
N LYS A 11 9.80 1.87 9.83
CA LYS A 11 11.05 1.24 9.39
C LYS A 11 11.60 0.25 10.42
N SER A 12 11.44 0.54 11.69
CA SER A 12 11.86 -0.32 12.82
C SER A 12 11.05 -1.62 12.94
N GLY A 13 9.97 -1.79 12.18
CA GLY A 13 9.01 -2.88 12.34
C GLY A 13 8.03 -2.68 13.50
N ALA A 14 8.13 -1.60 14.28
CA ALA A 14 7.11 -1.25 15.27
C ALA A 14 5.82 -0.81 14.55
N PHE A 15 4.65 -1.05 15.14
CA PHE A 15 3.41 -0.48 14.64
C PHE A 15 3.49 1.06 14.60
N ASP A 16 2.86 1.66 13.61
CA ASP A 16 2.50 3.06 13.66
C ASP A 16 1.66 3.30 14.92
N SER A 17 1.95 4.37 15.66
CA SER A 17 1.36 4.61 17.00
C SER A 17 -0.17 4.72 17.00
N LYS A 18 -0.77 5.00 15.86
CA LYS A 18 -2.24 5.14 15.69
C LYS A 18 -2.87 3.93 14.99
N PHE A 19 -2.07 2.99 14.48
CA PHE A 19 -2.58 1.91 13.63
C PHE A 19 -3.68 1.12 14.30
N LEU A 20 -3.42 0.52 15.48
CA LEU A 20 -4.38 -0.33 16.15
C LEU A 20 -5.65 0.43 16.58
N ALA A 21 -5.50 1.65 17.10
CA ALA A 21 -6.65 2.48 17.47
C ALA A 21 -7.52 2.81 16.25
N ASN A 22 -6.90 3.15 15.12
CA ASN A 22 -7.63 3.47 13.89
C ASN A 22 -8.32 2.23 13.30
N VAL A 23 -7.67 1.05 13.31
CA VAL A 23 -8.31 -0.20 12.86
C VAL A 23 -9.53 -0.53 13.72
N THR A 24 -9.40 -0.47 15.04
CA THR A 24 -10.51 -0.73 15.97
C THR A 24 -11.66 0.23 15.72
N GLY A 25 -11.35 1.53 15.55
CA GLY A 25 -12.38 2.54 15.26
C GLY A 25 -13.11 2.28 13.92
N ILE A 26 -12.39 1.86 12.87
CA ILE A 26 -13.00 1.51 11.59
C ILE A 26 -13.82 0.23 11.72
N ALA A 27 -13.29 -0.82 12.36
CA ALA A 27 -13.99 -2.10 12.53
C ALA A 27 -15.32 -1.94 13.29
N SER A 28 -15.35 -1.07 14.30
CA SER A 28 -16.57 -0.77 15.07
C SER A 28 -17.63 0.00 14.26
N ASN A 29 -17.24 0.64 13.16
CA ASN A 29 -18.09 1.47 12.31
C ASN A 29 -18.22 0.94 10.87
N ILE A 30 -17.72 -0.28 10.61
CA ILE A 30 -17.84 -0.90 9.30
C ILE A 30 -19.32 -1.15 8.99
N ASN A 31 -19.71 -0.96 7.74
CA ASN A 31 -21.10 -1.01 7.25
C ASN A 31 -21.99 0.19 7.57
N GLU A 32 -21.73 0.98 8.62
CA GLU A 32 -22.48 2.22 8.87
C GLU A 32 -21.83 3.43 8.21
N HIS A 33 -20.52 3.57 8.37
CA HIS A 33 -19.77 4.74 7.92
C HIS A 33 -18.62 4.40 7.00
N PHE A 34 -18.03 3.19 7.12
CA PHE A 34 -16.88 2.74 6.34
C PHE A 34 -17.20 1.44 5.59
N GLY A 35 -17.00 1.45 4.29
CA GLY A 35 -17.12 0.25 3.45
C GLY A 35 -15.76 -0.32 3.01
N TYR A 36 -14.64 0.31 3.41
CA TYR A 36 -13.32 -0.10 2.99
C TYR A 36 -12.25 0.23 4.05
N CYS A 37 -11.42 -0.76 4.36
CA CYS A 37 -10.24 -0.60 5.19
C CYS A 37 -9.05 -1.25 4.47
N GLY A 38 -8.13 -0.46 3.98
CA GLY A 38 -6.86 -0.92 3.41
C GLY A 38 -5.73 -0.74 4.41
N PHE A 39 -4.67 -1.52 4.26
CA PHE A 39 -3.42 -1.34 5.01
C PHE A 39 -2.28 -1.08 4.04
N TYR A 40 -1.32 -0.26 4.42
CA TYR A 40 -0.12 -0.07 3.63
C TYR A 40 1.16 -0.15 4.44
N LYS A 41 2.22 -0.56 3.77
CA LYS A 41 3.57 -0.59 4.30
C LYS A 41 4.52 0.08 3.31
N PHE A 42 5.27 1.07 3.77
CA PHE A 42 6.38 1.65 3.02
C PHE A 42 7.53 0.64 2.95
N ALA A 43 8.02 0.36 1.74
CA ALA A 43 9.13 -0.57 1.53
C ALA A 43 10.47 0.06 1.91
N TYR A 44 11.27 -0.68 2.68
CA TYR A 44 12.65 -0.30 3.02
C TYR A 44 13.68 -1.30 2.50
N THR A 45 13.31 -2.08 1.51
CA THR A 45 14.10 -3.17 0.91
C THR A 45 14.28 -2.93 -0.58
N ARG A 46 15.24 -3.64 -1.22
CA ARG A 46 15.56 -3.48 -2.63
C ARG A 46 15.75 -4.80 -3.38
N ASN A 47 15.50 -5.92 -2.74
CA ASN A 47 15.56 -7.24 -3.32
C ASN A 47 14.37 -8.08 -2.88
N TYR A 48 14.15 -9.15 -3.61
CA TYR A 48 13.01 -10.04 -3.41
C TYR A 48 12.93 -10.63 -2.00
N LEU A 49 14.02 -11.20 -1.48
CA LEU A 49 13.99 -11.92 -0.21
C LEU A 49 13.70 -10.98 0.97
N ASP A 50 14.39 -9.85 1.03
CA ASP A 50 14.18 -8.87 2.09
C ASP A 50 12.76 -8.28 2.01
N ALA A 51 12.25 -8.04 0.81
CA ALA A 51 10.89 -7.56 0.58
C ALA A 51 9.82 -8.58 1.05
N TYR A 52 10.01 -9.85 0.70
CA TYR A 52 9.14 -10.93 1.16
C TYR A 52 9.15 -11.01 2.70
N LEU A 53 10.32 -11.03 3.33
CA LEU A 53 10.45 -11.11 4.79
C LEU A 53 9.87 -9.87 5.50
N GLU A 54 10.07 -8.67 4.93
CA GLU A 54 9.49 -7.43 5.47
C GLU A 54 7.96 -7.47 5.44
N ALA A 55 7.36 -7.91 4.34
CA ALA A 55 5.92 -8.06 4.18
C ALA A 55 5.36 -9.16 5.09
N MET A 56 5.97 -10.35 5.11
CA MET A 56 5.57 -11.46 5.98
C MET A 56 5.62 -11.09 7.45
N THR A 57 6.71 -10.45 7.89
CA THR A 57 6.84 -9.98 9.28
C THR A 57 5.73 -8.98 9.63
N THR A 58 5.43 -8.06 8.72
CA THR A 58 4.36 -7.07 8.91
C THR A 58 2.99 -7.73 9.01
N LEU A 59 2.64 -8.61 8.07
CA LEU A 59 1.35 -9.28 8.02
C LEU A 59 1.13 -10.24 9.18
N THR A 60 2.16 -11.03 9.54
CA THR A 60 2.12 -11.92 10.73
C THR A 60 1.91 -11.10 12.02
N LYS A 61 2.52 -9.93 12.13
CA LYS A 61 2.34 -9.06 13.29
C LYS A 61 0.90 -8.52 13.38
N ILE A 62 0.31 -8.17 12.23
CA ILE A 62 -1.08 -7.71 12.13
C ILE A 62 -2.04 -8.85 12.46
N GLU A 63 -1.76 -10.07 11.99
CA GLU A 63 -2.52 -11.26 12.31
C GLU A 63 -2.50 -11.57 13.82
N LYS A 64 -1.32 -11.57 14.43
CA LYS A 64 -1.16 -11.75 15.88
C LYS A 64 -1.88 -10.69 16.71
N ALA A 65 -2.05 -9.49 16.17
CA ALA A 65 -2.87 -8.46 16.79
C ALA A 65 -4.39 -8.65 16.60
N GLY A 66 -4.81 -9.69 15.86
CA GLY A 66 -6.21 -10.04 15.63
C GLY A 66 -6.96 -9.13 14.67
N VAL A 67 -6.24 -8.31 13.88
CA VAL A 67 -6.86 -7.29 13.01
C VAL A 67 -6.65 -7.52 11.50
N LEU A 68 -6.03 -8.64 11.12
CA LEU A 68 -5.79 -8.95 9.71
C LEU A 68 -7.09 -9.09 8.92
N GLY A 69 -8.13 -9.65 9.52
CA GLY A 69 -9.45 -9.79 8.91
C GLY A 69 -10.15 -8.47 8.54
N CYS A 70 -9.68 -7.34 9.07
CA CYS A 70 -10.15 -6.02 8.67
C CYS A 70 -9.48 -5.51 7.37
N CYS A 71 -8.43 -6.18 6.90
CA CYS A 71 -7.66 -5.74 5.75
C CYS A 71 -8.32 -6.16 4.43
N HIS A 72 -9.04 -5.25 3.78
CA HIS A 72 -9.58 -5.51 2.45
C HIS A 72 -8.50 -5.60 1.37
N ARG A 73 -7.36 -4.92 1.57
CA ARG A 73 -6.20 -4.97 0.66
C ARG A 73 -4.95 -4.45 1.37
N PHE A 74 -3.84 -5.15 1.17
CA PHE A 74 -2.52 -4.73 1.61
C PHE A 74 -1.77 -4.06 0.46
N TYR A 75 -1.34 -2.82 0.66
CA TYR A 75 -0.62 -2.04 -0.34
C TYR A 75 0.86 -1.98 -0.01
N LEU A 76 1.67 -2.29 -1.01
CA LEU A 76 3.06 -1.88 -1.04
C LEU A 76 3.12 -0.38 -1.38
N ASP A 77 3.71 0.42 -0.52
CA ASP A 77 4.04 1.83 -0.78
C ASP A 77 5.47 1.90 -1.31
N LEU A 78 5.58 2.04 -2.64
CA LEU A 78 6.84 1.99 -3.38
C LEU A 78 7.29 3.39 -3.80
N GLU A 79 8.17 3.97 -3.01
CA GLU A 79 8.77 5.29 -3.25
C GLU A 79 10.28 5.25 -2.99
N GLY A 80 11.05 6.20 -3.55
CA GLY A 80 12.49 6.31 -3.30
C GLY A 80 12.80 6.51 -1.82
N TRP A 81 13.88 5.88 -1.35
CA TRP A 81 14.36 6.03 0.01
C TRP A 81 15.89 5.88 0.08
N GLY A 82 16.49 6.38 1.15
CA GLY A 82 17.94 6.28 1.34
C GLY A 82 18.75 7.12 0.33
N GLY A 83 18.14 8.20 -0.18
CA GLY A 83 18.78 9.15 -1.10
C GLY A 83 18.79 8.73 -2.57
N ARG A 84 18.13 7.64 -2.96
CA ARG A 84 18.00 7.22 -4.36
C ARG A 84 16.67 6.55 -4.68
N ASP A 85 16.30 6.58 -5.95
CA ASP A 85 15.18 5.83 -6.50
C ASP A 85 15.51 4.33 -6.65
N TYR A 86 14.48 3.54 -6.92
CA TYR A 86 14.63 2.15 -7.35
C TYR A 86 15.05 2.09 -8.83
N THR A 87 15.80 1.06 -9.20
CA THR A 87 15.83 0.61 -10.59
C THR A 87 14.57 -0.19 -10.91
N THR A 88 14.23 -0.35 -12.19
CA THR A 88 13.07 -1.17 -12.61
C THR A 88 13.17 -2.62 -12.10
N ARG A 89 14.39 -3.17 -12.09
CA ARG A 89 14.64 -4.50 -11.55
C ARG A 89 14.37 -4.58 -10.05
N GLU A 90 14.93 -3.65 -9.26
CA GLU A 90 14.70 -3.60 -7.81
C GLU A 90 13.20 -3.43 -7.49
N ALA A 91 12.51 -2.54 -8.21
CA ALA A 91 11.08 -2.35 -8.07
C ALA A 91 10.31 -3.65 -8.31
N SER A 92 10.63 -4.37 -9.39
CA SER A 92 10.00 -5.65 -9.72
C SER A 92 10.26 -6.74 -8.66
N GLU A 93 11.48 -6.83 -8.14
CA GLU A 93 11.84 -7.76 -7.07
C GLU A 93 11.05 -7.47 -5.78
N VAL A 94 10.94 -6.19 -5.41
CA VAL A 94 10.19 -5.77 -4.21
C VAL A 94 8.68 -6.01 -4.38
N ILE A 95 8.11 -5.67 -5.53
CA ILE A 95 6.69 -5.93 -5.84
C ILE A 95 6.39 -7.43 -5.76
N LYS A 96 7.26 -8.26 -6.34
CA LYS A 96 7.11 -9.72 -6.30
C LYS A 96 7.13 -10.24 -4.86
N GLY A 97 8.11 -9.85 -4.05
CA GLY A 97 8.24 -10.31 -2.66
C GLY A 97 7.02 -9.95 -1.81
N TYR A 98 6.55 -8.71 -1.89
CA TYR A 98 5.33 -8.27 -1.18
C TYR A 98 4.07 -8.99 -1.68
N GLY A 99 3.96 -9.19 -3.00
CA GLY A 99 2.81 -9.89 -3.59
C GLY A 99 2.71 -11.35 -3.16
N GLU A 100 3.84 -12.07 -3.12
CA GLU A 100 3.88 -13.46 -2.66
C GLU A 100 3.56 -13.56 -1.17
N ALA A 101 4.13 -12.70 -0.32
CA ALA A 101 3.81 -12.66 1.10
C ALA A 101 2.32 -12.39 1.35
N ALA A 102 1.72 -11.46 0.62
CA ALA A 102 0.30 -11.16 0.73
C ALA A 102 -0.57 -12.35 0.28
N ALA A 103 -0.17 -13.04 -0.80
CA ALA A 103 -0.87 -14.22 -1.29
C ALA A 103 -0.84 -15.39 -0.27
N GLU A 104 0.30 -15.64 0.36
CA GLU A 104 0.41 -16.67 1.41
C GLU A 104 -0.45 -16.37 2.63
N MET A 105 -0.59 -15.10 2.98
CA MET A 105 -1.44 -14.65 4.09
C MET A 105 -2.92 -14.49 3.69
N GLY A 106 -3.28 -14.82 2.44
CA GLY A 106 -4.65 -14.74 1.94
C GLY A 106 -5.20 -13.31 1.83
N VAL A 107 -4.33 -12.29 1.73
CA VAL A 107 -4.73 -10.89 1.67
C VAL A 107 -4.59 -10.37 0.24
N PRO A 108 -5.65 -9.73 -0.33
CA PRO A 108 -5.53 -9.09 -1.63
C PRO A 108 -4.42 -8.05 -1.66
N PHE A 109 -3.62 -8.05 -2.73
CA PHE A 109 -2.46 -7.17 -2.88
C PHE A 109 -2.74 -5.97 -3.79
N GLY A 110 -2.12 -4.84 -3.49
CA GLY A 110 -2.16 -3.62 -4.29
C GLY A 110 -0.83 -2.87 -4.25
N LEU A 111 -0.67 -1.93 -5.17
CA LEU A 111 0.54 -1.14 -5.31
C LEU A 111 0.19 0.34 -5.21
N TYR A 112 0.85 1.05 -4.29
CA TYR A 112 0.87 2.50 -4.27
C TYR A 112 2.20 3.01 -4.84
N ALA A 113 2.10 3.98 -5.73
CA ALA A 113 3.22 4.74 -6.23
C ALA A 113 2.78 6.11 -6.77
N ASN A 114 3.70 7.06 -6.86
CA ASN A 114 3.43 8.29 -7.59
C ASN A 114 3.49 8.05 -9.11
N GLN A 115 2.88 8.96 -9.87
CA GLN A 115 2.79 8.84 -11.33
C GLN A 115 4.15 8.69 -12.02
N ASN A 116 5.18 9.39 -11.55
CA ASN A 116 6.52 9.31 -12.14
C ASN A 116 7.12 7.90 -12.00
N TYR A 117 6.92 7.26 -10.84
CA TYR A 117 7.31 5.87 -10.62
C TYR A 117 6.59 4.90 -11.54
N ILE A 118 5.29 5.08 -11.72
CA ILE A 118 4.47 4.23 -12.61
C ILE A 118 4.96 4.33 -14.05
N LEU A 119 5.33 5.52 -14.51
CA LEU A 119 5.74 5.76 -15.89
C LEU A 119 7.20 5.35 -16.19
N HIS A 120 8.11 5.41 -15.21
CA HIS A 120 9.54 5.34 -15.48
C HIS A 120 10.30 4.28 -14.67
N ILE A 121 9.73 3.79 -13.57
CA ILE A 121 10.41 2.86 -12.65
C ILE A 121 9.72 1.50 -12.62
N ILE A 122 8.39 1.49 -12.54
CA ILE A 122 7.61 0.26 -12.45
C ILE A 122 7.45 -0.36 -13.82
N ASP A 123 7.84 -1.64 -13.96
CA ASP A 123 7.60 -2.38 -15.20
C ASP A 123 6.08 -2.40 -15.51
N PRO A 124 5.67 -2.09 -16.76
CA PRO A 124 4.26 -2.08 -17.16
C PRO A 124 3.49 -3.36 -16.86
N ILE A 125 4.17 -4.50 -16.74
CA ILE A 125 3.53 -5.77 -16.35
C ILE A 125 2.86 -5.66 -14.97
N TRP A 126 3.44 -4.89 -14.05
CA TRP A 126 2.90 -4.70 -12.71
C TRP A 126 1.79 -3.65 -12.67
N SER A 127 2.02 -2.48 -13.29
CA SER A 127 1.03 -1.40 -13.28
C SER A 127 -0.28 -1.76 -13.98
N LYS A 128 -0.24 -2.66 -14.98
CA LYS A 128 -1.43 -3.16 -15.71
C LYS A 128 -2.18 -4.29 -14.98
N ARG A 129 -1.53 -5.01 -14.07
CA ARG A 129 -2.11 -6.21 -13.43
C ARG A 129 -2.53 -5.99 -11.99
N LEU A 130 -1.87 -5.06 -11.30
CA LEU A 130 -2.12 -4.84 -9.89
C LEU A 130 -3.24 -3.82 -9.65
N TYR A 131 -3.86 -3.93 -8.50
CA TYR A 131 -4.76 -2.90 -8.00
C TYR A 131 -3.96 -1.66 -7.64
N LEU A 132 -4.03 -0.65 -8.50
CA LEU A 132 -3.15 0.51 -8.43
C LEU A 132 -3.79 1.64 -7.63
N TRP A 133 -3.06 2.15 -6.63
CA TRP A 133 -3.31 3.39 -5.93
C TRP A 133 -2.25 4.41 -6.35
N MET A 134 -2.64 5.36 -7.18
CA MET A 134 -1.72 6.35 -7.76
C MET A 134 -1.77 7.67 -7.01
N ALA A 135 -0.60 8.23 -6.68
CA ALA A 135 -0.46 9.60 -6.25
C ALA A 135 -0.11 10.53 -7.42
N ARG A 136 -0.96 11.52 -7.63
CA ARG A 136 -0.73 12.66 -8.52
C ARG A 136 -1.48 13.86 -8.00
N TYR A 137 -0.77 14.82 -7.45
CA TYR A 137 -1.35 16.04 -6.87
C TYR A 137 -1.68 17.04 -7.98
N SER A 138 -2.85 16.88 -8.57
CA SER A 138 -3.31 17.74 -9.66
C SER A 138 -4.85 17.78 -9.71
N LYS A 139 -5.41 18.68 -10.54
CA LYS A 139 -6.87 18.80 -10.73
C LYS A 139 -7.46 17.67 -11.59
N THR A 140 -6.64 16.96 -12.35
CA THR A 140 -7.07 15.87 -13.22
C THR A 140 -6.15 14.67 -13.05
N MET A 141 -6.70 13.47 -13.25
CA MET A 141 -5.93 12.22 -13.19
C MET A 141 -4.89 12.11 -14.32
N GLY A 142 -5.08 12.85 -15.41
CA GLY A 142 -4.27 12.78 -16.61
C GLY A 142 -4.64 11.61 -17.50
N ASN A 143 -3.87 11.38 -18.57
CA ASN A 143 -4.02 10.21 -19.40
C ASN A 143 -3.53 8.96 -18.68
N THR A 144 -4.39 7.96 -18.54
CA THR A 144 -4.14 6.69 -17.87
C THR A 144 -4.54 5.50 -18.76
N ASP A 145 -4.59 5.68 -20.07
CA ASP A 145 -5.08 4.65 -21.03
C ASP A 145 -4.26 3.35 -20.97
N GLU A 146 -2.98 3.44 -20.60
CA GLU A 146 -2.11 2.27 -20.50
C GLU A 146 -2.21 1.53 -19.16
N TRP A 147 -2.73 2.18 -18.12
CA TRP A 147 -2.85 1.65 -16.76
C TRP A 147 -4.01 2.36 -16.05
N GLU A 148 -4.87 1.59 -15.41
CA GLU A 148 -6.11 2.09 -14.81
C GLU A 148 -5.99 2.15 -13.28
N PRO A 149 -5.66 3.31 -12.66
CA PRO A 149 -5.63 3.40 -11.21
C PRO A 149 -7.04 3.24 -10.65
N LYS A 150 -7.17 2.40 -9.63
CA LYS A 150 -8.43 2.18 -8.93
C LYS A 150 -8.64 3.19 -7.79
N ILE A 151 -7.54 3.77 -7.31
CA ILE A 151 -7.55 4.85 -6.31
C ILE A 151 -6.61 5.95 -6.81
N TRP A 152 -7.08 7.18 -6.72
CA TRP A 152 -6.31 8.36 -7.04
C TRP A 152 -6.16 9.27 -5.81
N GLN A 153 -4.92 9.44 -5.35
CA GLN A 153 -4.57 10.44 -4.35
C GLN A 153 -4.27 11.77 -5.05
N TYR A 154 -5.25 12.65 -5.08
CA TYR A 154 -5.15 13.95 -5.76
C TYR A 154 -4.55 15.06 -4.90
N SER A 155 -4.36 14.82 -3.60
CA SER A 155 -3.81 15.79 -2.64
C SER A 155 -3.12 15.11 -1.47
N SER A 156 -2.12 15.80 -0.90
CA SER A 156 -1.51 15.46 0.40
C SER A 156 -1.99 16.40 1.52
N LYS A 157 -2.92 17.32 1.21
CA LYS A 157 -3.46 18.31 2.14
C LYS A 157 -4.99 18.14 2.16
N GLY A 158 -5.48 17.37 3.09
CA GLY A 158 -6.90 17.16 3.32
C GLY A 158 -7.28 17.55 4.74
N THR A 159 -8.50 18.05 4.91
CA THR A 159 -9.11 18.26 6.24
C THR A 159 -10.31 17.33 6.33
N VAL A 160 -10.35 16.52 7.38
CA VAL A 160 -11.49 15.68 7.72
C VAL A 160 -12.12 16.28 8.97
N ASN A 161 -13.37 16.67 8.85
CA ASN A 161 -14.15 17.11 10.00
C ASN A 161 -14.50 15.87 10.83
N GLY A 162 -14.02 15.81 12.05
CA GLY A 162 -14.23 14.73 13.00
C GLY A 162 -14.42 15.26 14.40
#